data_d801360504d81d1b4893e5c6fb51eda2
#
_entry.id   d801360504d81d1b4893e5c6fb51eda2
#
_cell.length_a   1.000
_cell.length_b   1.000
_cell.length_c   1.000
_cell.angle_alpha   90.00
_cell.angle_beta   90.00
_cell.angle_gamma   90.00
#
_symmetry.space_group_name_H-M   'P 1'
#
loop_
_entity.id
_entity.type
_entity.pdbx_description
1 polymer ?
#
loop_
_entity_poly.entity_id
_entity_poly.type
_entity_poly.pdbx_seq_one_letter_code
_entity_poly.pdbx_strand_id
1 'polypeptide(L)'
;MKKQLILLCALAFSVSLHVTAQSFKKQISAHPELSANNYLAYPTPSGKLTPAPSGYLPVYLSHYGRHGSRYLIHAQQYLRPIETLERADSAGVLTNEGKDVLKKLHLMYAESYKRWGELTPLGAQQHQQIARRMYRRFPSVFRDSVWVDAKSTDVIRCILSMENELQELIRHNPRLRIRHDASAHDMYFMNQSDKKLSHQRDSSAVKNTIDEWGKRNIDTKPLMARLFNDKEYVAKKVDAGQLAFDLFSLASIVQNSEIRHSISLYNIFTSDELYRLWERSNAWWYLRYASAPQSGGKQPFSQRNLLRKIITDAD
;
A
#
# COMPACT_ATOMS: atom_id res chain seq x y z
N MET A 1 16.91 -15.55 41.46
CA MET A 1 16.78 -16.30 40.20
C MET A 1 15.63 -15.79 39.32
N LYS A 2 14.34 -15.71 39.75
CA LYS A 2 13.22 -15.25 38.90
C LYS A 2 13.38 -13.81 38.37
N LYS A 3 13.86 -12.83 39.16
CA LYS A 3 14.08 -11.45 38.71
C LYS A 3 15.21 -11.32 37.67
N GLN A 4 16.26 -12.13 37.76
CA GLN A 4 17.34 -12.12 36.78
C GLN A 4 16.92 -12.77 35.46
N LEU A 5 16.05 -13.79 35.48
CA LEU A 5 15.52 -14.42 34.29
C LEU A 5 14.59 -13.45 33.53
N ILE A 6 13.74 -12.68 34.22
CA ILE A 6 12.85 -11.66 33.63
C ILE A 6 13.68 -10.54 32.98
N LEU A 7 14.78 -10.12 33.63
CA LEU A 7 15.67 -9.09 33.08
C LEU A 7 16.40 -9.59 31.81
N LEU A 8 16.85 -10.84 31.79
CA LEU A 8 17.46 -11.45 30.62
C LEU A 8 16.48 -11.61 29.45
N CYS A 9 15.24 -12.03 29.72
CA CYS A 9 14.20 -12.10 28.70
C CYS A 9 13.82 -10.72 28.15
N ALA A 10 13.75 -9.69 28.99
CA ALA A 10 13.49 -8.33 28.55
C ALA A 10 14.64 -7.76 27.71
N LEU A 11 15.91 -8.04 28.07
CA LEU A 11 17.07 -7.65 27.28
C LEU A 11 17.12 -8.40 25.93
N ALA A 12 16.86 -9.70 25.93
CA ALA A 12 16.82 -10.50 24.69
C ALA A 12 15.71 -10.03 23.73
N PHE A 13 14.56 -9.65 24.27
CA PHE A 13 13.45 -9.12 23.48
C PHE A 13 13.76 -7.71 22.90
N SER A 14 14.43 -6.85 23.67
CA SER A 14 14.86 -5.53 23.19
C SER A 14 15.94 -5.63 22.11
N VAL A 15 16.89 -6.55 22.22
CA VAL A 15 17.94 -6.78 21.22
C VAL A 15 17.34 -7.34 19.91
N SER A 16 16.37 -8.26 20.00
CA SER A 16 15.73 -8.81 18.79
C SER A 16 14.92 -7.78 18.00
N LEU A 17 14.26 -6.84 18.69
CA LEU A 17 13.53 -5.73 18.04
C LEU A 17 14.47 -4.76 17.32
N HIS A 18 15.64 -4.47 17.89
CA HIS A 18 16.64 -3.60 17.26
C HIS A 18 17.26 -4.25 16.00
N VAL A 19 17.51 -5.53 16.03
CA VAL A 19 18.09 -6.28 14.89
C VAL A 19 17.14 -6.31 13.69
N THR A 20 15.83 -6.45 13.92
CA THR A 20 14.83 -6.45 12.82
C THR A 20 14.67 -5.08 12.18
N ALA A 21 14.60 -4.01 12.97
CA ALA A 21 14.48 -2.64 12.45
C ALA A 21 15.74 -2.21 11.67
N GLN A 22 16.92 -2.56 12.16
CA GLN A 22 18.18 -2.27 11.47
C GLN A 22 18.33 -3.08 10.17
N SER A 23 17.80 -4.30 10.12
CA SER A 23 17.73 -5.13 8.92
C SER A 23 16.82 -4.48 7.84
N PHE A 24 15.65 -3.95 8.21
CA PHE A 24 14.73 -3.35 7.24
C PHE A 24 15.24 -2.01 6.69
N LYS A 25 15.90 -1.18 7.51
CA LYS A 25 16.59 0.02 7.04
C LYS A 25 17.64 -0.30 5.96
N LYS A 26 18.41 -1.38 6.15
CA LYS A 26 19.37 -1.85 5.13
C LYS A 26 18.68 -2.33 3.85
N GLN A 27 17.52 -2.99 3.97
CA GLN A 27 16.74 -3.41 2.80
C GLN A 27 16.23 -2.21 2.00
N ILE A 28 15.67 -1.18 2.66
CA ILE A 28 15.27 0.07 1.99
C ILE A 28 16.46 0.76 1.33
N SER A 29 17.65 0.73 1.95
CA SER A 29 18.85 1.32 1.35
C SER A 29 19.27 0.60 0.06
N ALA A 30 19.12 -0.71 -0.01
CA ALA A 30 19.42 -1.51 -1.19
C ALA A 30 18.27 -1.49 -2.23
N HIS A 31 17.04 -1.38 -1.76
CA HIS A 31 15.80 -1.48 -2.52
C HIS A 31 14.82 -0.38 -2.09
N PRO A 32 15.00 0.87 -2.60
CA PRO A 32 14.18 2.02 -2.20
C PRO A 32 12.66 1.81 -2.35
N GLU A 33 12.26 1.01 -3.33
CA GLU A 33 10.86 0.65 -3.59
C GLU A 33 10.18 -0.04 -2.42
N LEU A 34 10.93 -0.71 -1.54
CA LEU A 34 10.39 -1.33 -0.32
C LEU A 34 9.86 -0.30 0.68
N SER A 35 10.28 0.97 0.57
CA SER A 35 9.74 2.06 1.39
C SER A 35 8.29 2.42 1.02
N ALA A 36 7.78 1.96 -0.11
CA ALA A 36 6.47 2.34 -0.65
C ALA A 36 5.27 1.90 0.20
N ASN A 37 5.46 1.07 1.23
CA ASN A 37 4.41 0.58 2.12
C ASN A 37 3.26 -0.05 1.30
N ASN A 38 2.03 0.44 1.46
CA ASN A 38 0.86 -0.08 0.74
C ASN A 38 0.81 0.25 -0.75
N TYR A 39 1.76 1.02 -1.27
CA TYR A 39 1.96 1.26 -2.71
C TYR A 39 2.97 0.32 -3.35
N LEU A 40 3.64 -0.52 -2.56
CA LEU A 40 4.53 -1.54 -3.11
C LEU A 40 3.76 -2.40 -4.11
N ALA A 41 4.26 -2.49 -5.35
CA ALA A 41 3.66 -3.32 -6.37
C ALA A 41 3.73 -4.79 -5.95
N TYR A 42 2.64 -5.54 -6.16
CA TYR A 42 2.59 -6.95 -5.77
C TYR A 42 3.70 -7.73 -6.50
N PRO A 43 4.65 -8.31 -5.78
CA PRO A 43 5.76 -9.03 -6.39
C PRO A 43 5.29 -10.39 -6.92
N THR A 44 5.91 -10.87 -8.01
CA THR A 44 5.71 -12.26 -8.42
C THR A 44 6.45 -13.17 -7.44
N PRO A 45 5.75 -14.08 -6.74
CA PRO A 45 6.39 -15.03 -5.83
C PRO A 45 7.38 -15.93 -6.59
N SER A 46 8.60 -16.05 -6.09
CA SER A 46 9.68 -16.84 -6.69
C SER A 46 10.04 -18.10 -5.92
N GLY A 47 9.54 -18.25 -4.69
CA GLY A 47 9.83 -19.40 -3.83
C GLY A 47 9.09 -20.67 -4.24
N LYS A 48 9.72 -21.84 -4.00
CA LYS A 48 9.01 -23.13 -4.10
C LYS A 48 7.93 -23.22 -3.02
N LEU A 49 6.72 -23.56 -3.45
CA LEU A 49 5.62 -23.77 -2.52
C LEU A 49 5.78 -25.14 -1.81
N THR A 50 5.46 -25.17 -0.52
CA THR A 50 5.39 -26.43 0.23
C THR A 50 4.41 -27.39 -0.44
N PRO A 51 4.77 -28.66 -0.68
CA PRO A 51 3.87 -29.64 -1.25
C PRO A 51 2.70 -29.93 -0.28
N ALA A 52 1.58 -30.41 -0.80
CA ALA A 52 0.49 -30.89 0.04
C ALA A 52 0.98 -32.08 0.89
N PRO A 53 0.49 -32.24 2.14
CA PRO A 53 0.76 -33.44 2.93
C PRO A 53 0.31 -34.71 2.17
N SER A 54 1.03 -35.81 2.38
CA SER A 54 0.67 -37.10 1.74
C SER A 54 -0.74 -37.53 2.13
N GLY A 55 -1.52 -37.97 1.16
CA GLY A 55 -2.91 -38.41 1.37
C GLY A 55 -3.98 -37.30 1.39
N TYR A 56 -3.58 -36.01 1.27
CA TYR A 56 -4.51 -34.89 1.23
C TYR A 56 -4.66 -34.35 -0.19
N LEU A 57 -5.91 -34.11 -0.58
CA LEU A 57 -6.26 -33.47 -1.85
C LEU A 57 -7.02 -32.16 -1.57
N PRO A 58 -6.73 -31.07 -2.30
CA PRO A 58 -7.48 -29.83 -2.17
C PRO A 58 -8.89 -30.02 -2.76
N VAL A 59 -9.92 -29.73 -1.96
CA VAL A 59 -11.34 -29.84 -2.35
C VAL A 59 -12.03 -28.48 -2.44
N TYR A 60 -11.49 -27.47 -1.79
CA TYR A 60 -12.04 -26.10 -1.73
C TYR A 60 -10.91 -25.09 -1.73
N LEU A 61 -11.15 -23.93 -2.34
CA LEU A 61 -10.23 -22.78 -2.33
C LEU A 61 -11.01 -21.52 -2.00
N SER A 62 -10.65 -20.86 -0.90
CA SER A 62 -11.09 -19.50 -0.59
C SER A 62 -9.95 -18.53 -0.88
N HIS A 63 -10.22 -17.48 -1.65
CA HIS A 63 -9.27 -16.42 -1.98
C HIS A 63 -9.80 -15.07 -1.50
N TYR A 64 -9.01 -14.36 -0.71
CA TYR A 64 -9.26 -12.98 -0.35
C TYR A 64 -8.13 -12.10 -0.89
N GLY A 65 -8.45 -11.23 -1.81
CA GLY A 65 -7.50 -10.35 -2.48
C GLY A 65 -7.75 -8.88 -2.19
N ARG A 66 -6.69 -8.09 -2.25
CA ARG A 66 -6.77 -6.64 -2.38
C ARG A 66 -6.81 -6.29 -3.88
N HIS A 67 -7.41 -5.16 -4.26
CA HIS A 67 -7.28 -4.65 -5.63
C HIS A 67 -5.81 -4.57 -6.08
N GLY A 68 -5.55 -4.70 -7.37
CA GLY A 68 -4.22 -4.58 -7.97
C GLY A 68 -3.63 -3.16 -7.88
N SER A 69 -2.47 -2.98 -8.50
CA SER A 69 -1.83 -1.66 -8.64
C SER A 69 -2.79 -0.63 -9.21
N ARG A 70 -2.76 0.59 -8.66
CA ARG A 70 -3.69 1.68 -9.00
C ARG A 70 -2.99 3.03 -9.00
N TYR A 71 -3.61 4.04 -9.60
CA TYR A 71 -3.22 5.44 -9.43
C TYR A 71 -3.56 5.97 -8.04
N LEU A 72 -2.99 7.12 -7.63
CA LEU A 72 -3.41 7.82 -6.41
C LEU A 72 -4.90 8.19 -6.50
N ILE A 73 -5.57 8.29 -5.35
CA ILE A 73 -7.04 8.32 -5.27
C ILE A 73 -7.61 9.69 -5.66
N HIS A 74 -6.84 10.77 -5.45
CA HIS A 74 -7.31 12.13 -5.65
C HIS A 74 -6.36 12.93 -6.53
N ALA A 75 -6.89 13.77 -7.43
CA ALA A 75 -6.13 14.70 -8.25
C ALA A 75 -5.17 15.55 -7.42
N GLN A 76 -5.62 16.02 -6.26
CA GLN A 76 -4.86 16.91 -5.39
C GLN A 76 -3.55 16.30 -4.86
N GLN A 77 -3.45 14.96 -4.82
CA GLN A 77 -2.20 14.28 -4.44
C GLN A 77 -1.08 14.45 -5.50
N TYR A 78 -1.46 14.75 -6.74
CA TYR A 78 -0.53 15.13 -7.82
C TYR A 78 -0.40 16.64 -7.94
N LEU A 79 -1.52 17.37 -7.92
CA LEU A 79 -1.55 18.82 -8.18
C LEU A 79 -0.85 19.63 -7.10
N ARG A 80 -1.04 19.32 -5.82
CA ARG A 80 -0.46 20.11 -4.73
C ARG A 80 1.06 20.23 -4.81
N PRO A 81 1.86 19.16 -4.96
CA PRO A 81 3.31 19.30 -5.14
C PRO A 81 3.67 19.97 -6.47
N ILE A 82 2.93 19.76 -7.57
CA ILE A 82 3.13 20.45 -8.84
C ILE A 82 2.96 21.95 -8.64
N GLU A 83 1.82 22.42 -8.15
CA GLU A 83 1.53 23.83 -7.91
C GLU A 83 2.57 24.50 -6.98
N THR A 84 3.07 23.74 -5.99
CA THR A 84 4.11 24.25 -5.09
C THR A 84 5.42 24.48 -5.83
N LEU A 85 5.83 23.53 -6.67
CA LEU A 85 7.07 23.66 -7.45
C LEU A 85 6.91 24.65 -8.62
N GLU A 86 5.76 24.75 -9.27
CA GLU A 86 5.49 25.76 -10.31
C GLU A 86 5.60 27.18 -9.77
N ARG A 87 5.05 27.45 -8.58
CA ARG A 87 5.21 28.77 -7.94
C ARG A 87 6.67 29.06 -7.64
N ALA A 88 7.45 28.09 -7.25
CA ALA A 88 8.87 28.25 -6.98
C ALA A 88 9.71 28.40 -8.26
N ASP A 89 9.35 27.73 -9.33
CA ASP A 89 9.98 27.88 -10.65
C ASP A 89 9.71 29.27 -11.22
N SER A 90 8.47 29.76 -11.14
CA SER A 90 8.10 31.11 -11.53
C SER A 90 8.82 32.20 -10.72
N ALA A 91 9.15 31.91 -9.47
CA ALA A 91 9.97 32.79 -8.63
C ALA A 91 11.49 32.65 -8.87
N GLY A 92 11.93 31.76 -9.75
CA GLY A 92 13.35 31.52 -10.05
C GLY A 92 14.13 30.84 -8.92
N VAL A 93 13.43 30.18 -7.97
CA VAL A 93 14.06 29.63 -6.76
C VAL A 93 14.19 28.10 -6.76
N LEU A 94 13.87 27.42 -7.86
CA LEU A 94 14.16 26.00 -8.00
C LEU A 94 15.60 25.75 -8.42
N THR A 95 16.20 24.71 -7.86
CA THR A 95 17.43 24.10 -8.37
C THR A 95 17.17 23.36 -9.69
N ASN A 96 18.21 22.91 -10.36
CA ASN A 96 18.07 22.01 -11.53
C ASN A 96 17.37 20.69 -11.15
N GLU A 97 17.65 20.16 -9.94
CA GLU A 97 16.97 18.97 -9.42
C GLU A 97 15.48 19.24 -9.17
N GLY A 98 15.14 20.39 -8.58
CA GLY A 98 13.75 20.81 -8.40
C GLY A 98 12.96 20.91 -9.71
N LYS A 99 13.60 21.44 -10.76
CA LYS A 99 13.02 21.51 -12.12
C LYS A 99 12.84 20.15 -12.75
N ASP A 100 13.80 19.22 -12.58
CA ASP A 100 13.68 17.83 -13.06
C ASP A 100 12.52 17.11 -12.33
N VAL A 101 12.41 17.31 -11.02
CA VAL A 101 11.27 16.78 -10.25
C VAL A 101 9.96 17.31 -10.80
N LEU A 102 9.80 18.61 -10.98
CA LEU A 102 8.59 19.23 -11.52
C LEU A 102 8.21 18.61 -12.88
N LYS A 103 9.18 18.45 -13.78
CA LYS A 103 8.96 17.79 -15.08
C LYS A 103 8.43 16.36 -14.92
N LYS A 104 9.02 15.57 -14.02
CA LYS A 104 8.57 14.20 -13.73
C LYS A 104 7.15 14.17 -13.16
N LEU A 105 6.81 15.11 -12.27
CA LEU A 105 5.45 15.22 -11.72
C LEU A 105 4.41 15.53 -12.80
N HIS A 106 4.73 16.38 -13.77
CA HIS A 106 3.84 16.62 -14.91
C HIS A 106 3.60 15.35 -15.74
N LEU A 107 4.63 14.54 -15.99
CA LEU A 107 4.47 13.26 -16.69
C LEU A 107 3.56 12.29 -15.93
N MET A 108 3.75 12.19 -14.60
CA MET A 108 2.89 11.37 -13.75
C MET A 108 1.44 11.85 -13.73
N TYR A 109 1.24 13.16 -13.67
CA TYR A 109 -0.11 13.74 -13.72
C TYR A 109 -0.78 13.51 -15.07
N ALA A 110 -0.06 13.68 -16.17
CA ALA A 110 -0.58 13.45 -17.52
C ALA A 110 -1.06 12.01 -17.71
N GLU A 111 -0.27 11.01 -17.24
CA GLU A 111 -0.68 9.60 -17.30
C GLU A 111 -1.92 9.31 -16.44
N SER A 112 -1.99 9.92 -15.25
CA SER A 112 -3.06 9.67 -14.28
C SER A 112 -4.29 10.57 -14.48
N TYR A 113 -4.29 11.48 -15.45
CA TYR A 113 -5.35 12.46 -15.64
C TYR A 113 -6.71 11.80 -15.84
N LYS A 114 -7.67 12.16 -14.99
CA LYS A 114 -9.02 11.57 -14.91
C LYS A 114 -9.06 10.06 -14.60
N ARG A 115 -7.95 9.48 -14.15
CA ARG A 115 -7.84 8.06 -13.78
C ARG A 115 -7.53 7.86 -12.29
N TRP A 116 -7.84 8.82 -11.47
CA TRP A 116 -7.54 8.80 -10.04
C TRP A 116 -8.27 7.66 -9.33
N GLY A 117 -7.49 6.83 -8.62
CA GLY A 117 -7.97 5.65 -7.93
C GLY A 117 -8.32 4.46 -8.83
N GLU A 118 -8.16 4.57 -10.14
CA GLU A 118 -8.40 3.48 -11.07
C GLU A 118 -7.28 2.43 -11.05
N LEU A 119 -7.65 1.21 -11.41
CA LEU A 119 -6.72 0.10 -11.63
C LEU A 119 -5.78 0.44 -12.79
N THR A 120 -4.46 0.22 -12.60
CA THR A 120 -3.52 0.36 -13.71
C THR A 120 -3.46 -0.93 -14.54
N PRO A 121 -2.92 -0.88 -15.79
CA PRO A 121 -2.65 -2.09 -16.58
C PRO A 121 -1.81 -3.11 -15.81
N LEU A 122 -0.82 -2.65 -15.03
CA LEU A 122 -0.05 -3.53 -14.13
C LEU A 122 -0.95 -4.23 -13.11
N GLY A 123 -1.92 -3.50 -12.53
CA GLY A 123 -2.86 -4.06 -11.56
C GLY A 123 -3.73 -5.17 -12.17
N ALA A 124 -4.20 -4.99 -13.39
CA ALA A 124 -4.93 -6.02 -14.13
C ALA A 124 -4.06 -7.26 -14.37
N GLN A 125 -2.83 -7.08 -14.83
CA GLN A 125 -1.86 -8.17 -15.02
C GLN A 125 -1.55 -8.94 -13.73
N GLN A 126 -1.44 -8.24 -12.59
CA GLN A 126 -1.23 -8.88 -11.29
C GLN A 126 -2.35 -9.87 -10.95
N HIS A 127 -3.60 -9.49 -11.16
CA HIS A 127 -4.75 -10.35 -10.92
C HIS A 127 -4.84 -11.54 -11.88
N GLN A 128 -4.57 -11.33 -13.16
CA GLN A 128 -4.44 -12.43 -14.12
C GLN A 128 -3.36 -13.43 -13.69
N GLN A 129 -2.21 -12.93 -13.21
CA GLN A 129 -1.12 -13.79 -12.73
C GLN A 129 -1.48 -14.53 -11.43
N ILE A 130 -2.24 -13.91 -10.51
CA ILE A 130 -2.75 -14.56 -9.30
C ILE A 130 -3.66 -15.72 -9.69
N ALA A 131 -4.67 -15.47 -10.53
CA ALA A 131 -5.60 -16.50 -11.02
C ALA A 131 -4.87 -17.67 -11.71
N ARG A 132 -3.89 -17.35 -12.57
CA ARG A 132 -3.05 -18.35 -13.24
C ARG A 132 -2.28 -19.22 -12.25
N ARG A 133 -1.73 -18.64 -11.18
CA ARG A 133 -1.03 -19.40 -10.12
C ARG A 133 -2.00 -20.28 -9.32
N MET A 134 -3.18 -19.78 -8.96
CA MET A 134 -4.22 -20.56 -8.28
C MET A 134 -4.62 -21.77 -9.12
N TYR A 135 -4.95 -21.55 -10.41
CA TYR A 135 -5.33 -22.62 -11.33
C TYR A 135 -4.25 -23.70 -11.46
N ARG A 136 -2.99 -23.28 -11.65
CA ARG A 136 -1.85 -24.21 -11.79
C ARG A 136 -1.54 -24.95 -10.50
N ARG A 137 -1.76 -24.33 -9.34
CA ARG A 137 -1.45 -24.91 -8.04
C ARG A 137 -2.52 -25.90 -7.58
N PHE A 138 -3.78 -25.67 -7.92
CA PHE A 138 -4.93 -26.41 -7.45
C PHE A 138 -5.81 -26.91 -8.61
N PRO A 139 -5.26 -27.66 -9.58
CA PRO A 139 -5.99 -28.04 -10.80
C PRO A 139 -7.20 -28.92 -10.52
N SER A 140 -7.23 -29.68 -9.42
CA SER A 140 -8.36 -30.51 -9.01
C SER A 140 -9.56 -29.66 -8.58
N VAL A 141 -9.33 -28.50 -7.94
CA VAL A 141 -10.40 -27.59 -7.49
C VAL A 141 -11.10 -26.92 -8.68
N PHE A 142 -10.38 -26.70 -9.78
CA PHE A 142 -10.91 -26.04 -10.98
C PHE A 142 -11.28 -27.02 -12.12
N ARG A 143 -11.38 -28.34 -11.81
CA ARG A 143 -11.69 -29.36 -12.81
C ARG A 143 -13.16 -29.33 -13.16
N ASP A 144 -13.45 -29.61 -14.43
CA ASP A 144 -14.81 -29.77 -14.95
C ASP A 144 -15.70 -28.53 -14.77
N SER A 145 -16.97 -28.73 -14.51
CA SER A 145 -17.97 -27.68 -14.37
C SER A 145 -18.19 -27.35 -12.89
N VAL A 146 -17.23 -26.70 -12.25
CA VAL A 146 -17.35 -26.29 -10.85
C VAL A 146 -17.81 -24.84 -10.74
N TRP A 147 -18.42 -24.52 -9.59
CA TRP A 147 -18.85 -23.17 -9.27
C TRP A 147 -17.71 -22.33 -8.73
N VAL A 148 -17.64 -21.09 -9.22
CA VAL A 148 -16.81 -20.01 -8.66
C VAL A 148 -17.77 -18.91 -8.23
N ASP A 149 -17.87 -18.66 -6.93
CA ASP A 149 -18.63 -17.53 -6.37
C ASP A 149 -17.65 -16.41 -6.02
N ALA A 150 -17.74 -15.29 -6.74
CA ALA A 150 -16.83 -14.16 -6.60
C ALA A 150 -17.59 -12.91 -6.16
N LYS A 151 -17.04 -12.21 -5.18
CA LYS A 151 -17.61 -10.99 -4.65
C LYS A 151 -16.56 -9.88 -4.62
N SER A 152 -16.97 -8.66 -4.92
CA SER A 152 -16.15 -7.47 -4.84
C SER A 152 -16.84 -6.39 -4.02
N THR A 153 -16.07 -5.41 -3.52
CA THR A 153 -16.66 -4.13 -3.12
C THR A 153 -17.17 -3.40 -4.37
N ASP A 154 -18.09 -2.45 -4.18
CA ASP A 154 -18.68 -1.60 -5.22
C ASP A 154 -17.69 -0.56 -5.83
N VAL A 155 -16.42 -0.65 -5.46
CA VAL A 155 -15.36 0.23 -5.97
C VAL A 155 -14.83 -0.31 -7.30
N ILE A 156 -14.87 0.50 -8.37
CA ILE A 156 -14.54 0.12 -9.75
C ILE A 156 -13.23 -0.68 -9.86
N ARG A 157 -12.13 -0.22 -9.24
CA ARG A 157 -10.85 -0.95 -9.28
C ARG A 157 -10.91 -2.34 -8.64
N CYS A 158 -11.78 -2.53 -7.63
CA CYS A 158 -11.96 -3.83 -6.99
C CYS A 158 -12.77 -4.77 -7.90
N ILE A 159 -13.82 -4.25 -8.53
CA ILE A 159 -14.61 -4.98 -9.54
C ILE A 159 -13.71 -5.43 -10.69
N LEU A 160 -12.94 -4.49 -11.26
CA LEU A 160 -12.02 -4.81 -12.36
C LEU A 160 -10.91 -5.79 -11.95
N SER A 161 -10.46 -5.75 -10.69
CA SER A 161 -9.51 -6.74 -10.18
C SER A 161 -10.11 -8.14 -10.15
N MET A 162 -11.31 -8.28 -9.61
CA MET A 162 -12.07 -9.54 -9.62
C MET A 162 -12.30 -10.03 -11.05
N GLU A 163 -12.77 -9.17 -11.95
CA GLU A 163 -13.04 -9.55 -13.34
C GLU A 163 -11.77 -10.04 -14.08
N ASN A 164 -10.62 -9.43 -13.83
CA ASN A 164 -9.37 -9.90 -14.41
C ASN A 164 -8.96 -11.30 -13.92
N GLU A 165 -9.25 -11.64 -12.65
CA GLU A 165 -9.06 -13.01 -12.15
C GLU A 165 -10.04 -13.99 -12.81
N LEU A 166 -11.31 -13.64 -12.88
CA LEU A 166 -12.35 -14.49 -13.45
C LEU A 166 -12.12 -14.76 -14.94
N GLN A 167 -11.76 -13.73 -15.71
CA GLN A 167 -11.44 -13.90 -17.14
C GLN A 167 -10.24 -14.82 -17.35
N GLU A 168 -9.22 -14.75 -16.51
CA GLU A 168 -8.07 -15.65 -16.62
C GLU A 168 -8.44 -17.09 -16.23
N LEU A 169 -9.29 -17.28 -15.20
CA LEU A 169 -9.79 -18.62 -14.85
C LEU A 169 -10.63 -19.25 -15.98
N ILE A 170 -11.54 -18.47 -16.59
CA ILE A 170 -12.36 -18.92 -17.73
C ILE A 170 -11.45 -19.27 -18.93
N ARG A 171 -10.40 -18.51 -19.18
CA ARG A 171 -9.44 -18.79 -20.26
C ARG A 171 -8.76 -20.16 -20.08
N HIS A 172 -8.53 -20.58 -18.83
CA HIS A 172 -7.95 -21.88 -18.52
C HIS A 172 -9.00 -23.02 -18.51
N ASN A 173 -10.22 -22.74 -18.05
CA ASN A 173 -11.33 -23.70 -18.06
C ASN A 173 -12.66 -23.01 -18.42
N PRO A 174 -13.08 -23.05 -19.70
CA PRO A 174 -14.36 -22.46 -20.15
C PRO A 174 -15.62 -23.11 -19.57
N ARG A 175 -15.49 -24.25 -18.89
CA ARG A 175 -16.62 -24.95 -18.27
C ARG A 175 -16.97 -24.48 -16.86
N LEU A 176 -16.16 -23.55 -16.29
CA LEU A 176 -16.44 -22.97 -14.98
C LEU A 176 -17.79 -22.26 -14.97
N ARG A 177 -18.53 -22.44 -13.90
CA ARG A 177 -19.81 -21.74 -13.66
C ARG A 177 -19.52 -20.56 -12.74
N ILE A 178 -19.50 -19.36 -13.31
CA ILE A 178 -19.19 -18.14 -12.55
C ILE A 178 -20.48 -17.51 -12.04
N ARG A 179 -20.50 -17.22 -10.73
CA ARG A 179 -21.41 -16.27 -10.11
C ARG A 179 -20.58 -15.14 -9.53
N HIS A 180 -20.84 -13.92 -9.93
CA HIS A 180 -20.12 -12.77 -9.41
C HIS A 180 -21.07 -11.63 -9.06
N ASP A 181 -20.71 -10.84 -8.05
CA ASP A 181 -21.50 -9.70 -7.61
C ASP A 181 -20.60 -8.61 -7.00
N ALA A 182 -21.07 -7.36 -7.06
CA ALA A 182 -20.47 -6.17 -6.44
C ALA A 182 -21.60 -5.23 -6.01
N SER A 183 -22.35 -5.62 -4.99
CA SER A 183 -23.56 -4.92 -4.56
C SER A 183 -23.44 -4.35 -3.15
N ALA A 184 -24.24 -3.31 -2.87
CA ALA A 184 -24.39 -2.76 -1.53
C ALA A 184 -24.87 -3.82 -0.51
N HIS A 185 -25.59 -4.85 -0.98
CA HIS A 185 -26.03 -5.97 -0.16
C HIS A 185 -24.86 -6.70 0.52
N ASP A 186 -23.73 -6.86 -0.17
CA ASP A 186 -22.57 -7.59 0.34
C ASP A 186 -21.63 -6.72 1.17
N MET A 187 -21.83 -5.39 1.21
CA MET A 187 -20.93 -4.46 1.92
C MET A 187 -20.88 -4.67 3.43
N TYR A 188 -21.88 -5.36 4.03
CA TYR A 188 -21.85 -5.67 5.46
C TYR A 188 -20.69 -6.60 5.87
N PHE A 189 -20.13 -7.36 4.93
CA PHE A 189 -18.93 -8.16 5.16
C PHE A 189 -17.74 -7.76 4.26
N MET A 190 -17.97 -7.34 3.02
CA MET A 190 -16.89 -6.94 2.09
C MET A 190 -16.20 -5.65 2.50
N ASN A 191 -16.95 -4.66 2.98
CA ASN A 191 -16.42 -3.36 3.38
C ASN A 191 -17.16 -2.82 4.60
N GLN A 192 -17.19 -3.61 5.67
CA GLN A 192 -17.91 -3.26 6.88
C GLN A 192 -17.40 -1.94 7.48
N SER A 193 -18.32 -1.00 7.73
CA SER A 193 -18.07 0.19 8.52
C SER A 193 -18.62 0.00 9.93
N ASP A 194 -17.73 -0.05 10.91
CA ASP A 194 -18.08 -0.02 12.34
C ASP A 194 -17.93 1.41 12.84
N LYS A 195 -19.05 2.09 13.12
CA LYS A 195 -19.08 3.52 13.52
C LYS A 195 -18.22 3.79 14.77
N LYS A 196 -18.26 2.90 15.77
CA LYS A 196 -17.49 3.06 17.01
C LYS A 196 -15.99 2.95 16.74
N LEU A 197 -15.58 1.92 16.03
CA LEU A 197 -14.17 1.72 15.66
C LEU A 197 -13.67 2.82 14.73
N SER A 198 -14.47 3.24 13.76
CA SER A 198 -14.13 4.35 12.86
C SER A 198 -13.93 5.67 13.62
N HIS A 199 -14.80 5.99 14.59
CA HIS A 199 -14.66 7.17 15.42
C HIS A 199 -13.35 7.14 16.25
N GLN A 200 -12.99 6.00 16.81
CA GLN A 200 -11.73 5.85 17.55
C GLN A 200 -10.52 5.95 16.61
N ARG A 201 -10.59 5.33 15.43
CA ARG A 201 -9.55 5.38 14.40
C ARG A 201 -9.25 6.80 13.93
N ASP A 202 -10.29 7.61 13.77
CA ASP A 202 -10.22 8.95 13.18
C ASP A 202 -10.15 10.05 14.24
N SER A 203 -9.87 9.68 15.50
CA SER A 203 -9.80 10.60 16.64
C SER A 203 -8.63 11.58 16.52
N SER A 204 -8.78 12.74 17.19
CA SER A 204 -7.71 13.73 17.33
C SER A 204 -6.45 13.16 17.99
N ALA A 205 -6.61 12.23 18.94
CA ALA A 205 -5.49 11.57 19.60
C ALA A 205 -4.61 10.81 18.61
N VAL A 206 -5.21 10.04 17.68
CA VAL A 206 -4.49 9.33 16.61
C VAL A 206 -3.79 10.32 15.68
N LYS A 207 -4.51 11.37 15.25
CA LYS A 207 -3.94 12.39 14.36
C LYS A 207 -2.76 13.10 15.00
N ASN A 208 -2.92 13.59 16.24
CA ASN A 208 -1.88 14.31 16.96
C ASN A 208 -0.63 13.43 17.19
N THR A 209 -0.82 12.14 17.49
CA THR A 209 0.31 11.20 17.66
C THR A 209 1.15 11.10 16.39
N ILE A 210 0.52 11.01 15.21
CA ILE A 210 1.22 10.92 13.92
C ILE A 210 1.93 12.24 13.60
N ASP A 211 1.26 13.37 13.81
CA ASP A 211 1.80 14.69 13.49
C ASP A 211 3.00 15.02 14.40
N GLU A 212 2.90 14.75 15.70
CA GLU A 212 3.98 14.93 16.67
C GLU A 212 5.18 14.01 16.40
N TRP A 213 4.90 12.76 15.97
CA TRP A 213 5.96 11.86 15.59
C TRP A 213 6.71 12.39 14.36
N GLY A 214 5.97 12.85 13.34
CA GLY A 214 6.54 13.43 12.13
C GLY A 214 7.43 14.64 12.41
N LYS A 215 6.95 15.59 13.22
CA LYS A 215 7.71 16.78 13.61
C LYS A 215 9.03 16.45 14.33
N ARG A 216 9.06 15.41 15.14
CA ARG A 216 10.25 15.02 15.91
C ARG A 216 11.25 14.18 15.13
N ASN A 217 10.85 13.43 14.13
CA ASN A 217 11.66 12.39 13.53
C ASN A 217 11.99 12.63 12.04
N ILE A 218 11.35 13.61 11.38
CA ILE A 218 11.59 13.91 9.97
C ILE A 218 12.20 15.29 9.84
N ASP A 219 13.46 15.35 9.44
CA ASP A 219 14.11 16.59 9.02
C ASP A 219 13.94 16.78 7.51
N THR A 220 13.17 17.81 7.12
CA THR A 220 12.91 18.13 5.72
C THR A 220 13.91 19.07 5.10
N LYS A 221 14.79 19.70 5.91
CA LYS A 221 15.73 20.73 5.44
C LYS A 221 16.68 20.23 4.34
N PRO A 222 17.28 19.02 4.44
CA PRO A 222 18.17 18.55 3.38
C PRO A 222 17.42 18.29 2.06
N LEU A 223 16.21 17.74 2.10
CA LEU A 223 15.38 17.57 0.90
C LEU A 223 15.03 18.93 0.28
N MET A 224 14.59 19.89 1.09
CA MET A 224 14.28 21.23 0.58
C MET A 224 15.51 21.91 -0.03
N ALA A 225 16.71 21.76 0.55
CA ALA A 225 17.95 22.32 0.02
C ALA A 225 18.38 21.69 -1.33
N ARG A 226 17.97 20.45 -1.61
CA ARG A 226 18.18 19.84 -2.93
C ARG A 226 17.23 20.41 -3.99
N LEU A 227 16.00 20.77 -3.61
CA LEU A 227 14.98 21.23 -4.54
C LEU A 227 14.93 22.75 -4.75
N PHE A 228 15.32 23.52 -3.73
CA PHE A 228 15.21 24.99 -3.71
C PHE A 228 16.58 25.63 -3.41
N ASN A 229 16.88 26.74 -4.08
CA ASN A 229 18.08 27.54 -3.86
C ASN A 229 17.85 28.71 -2.91
N ASP A 230 16.63 28.94 -2.42
CA ASP A 230 16.26 30.02 -1.50
C ASP A 230 15.60 29.47 -0.23
N LYS A 231 16.33 29.52 0.90
CA LYS A 231 15.85 29.05 2.21
C LYS A 231 14.75 29.94 2.80
N GLU A 232 14.75 31.22 2.51
CA GLU A 232 13.72 32.14 3.02
C GLU A 232 12.41 31.93 2.30
N TYR A 233 12.46 31.72 0.98
CA TYR A 233 11.28 31.33 0.21
C TYR A 233 10.66 30.04 0.80
N VAL A 234 11.45 29.00 1.03
CA VAL A 234 10.97 27.76 1.64
C VAL A 234 10.30 28.02 2.98
N ALA A 235 10.97 28.78 3.88
CA ALA A 235 10.44 29.04 5.21
C ALA A 235 9.10 29.81 5.20
N LYS A 236 8.88 30.69 4.20
CA LYS A 236 7.71 31.59 4.12
C LYS A 236 6.57 31.04 3.25
N LYS A 237 6.87 30.19 2.26
CA LYS A 237 5.95 29.85 1.17
C LYS A 237 5.73 28.35 0.96
N VAL A 238 6.51 27.47 1.61
CA VAL A 238 6.45 26.02 1.40
C VAL A 238 6.13 25.30 2.70
N ASP A 239 5.07 24.48 2.69
CA ASP A 239 4.89 23.47 3.73
C ASP A 239 5.84 22.29 3.40
N ALA A 240 7.05 22.36 3.97
CA ALA A 240 8.12 21.40 3.71
C ALA A 240 7.74 19.97 4.15
N GLY A 241 6.97 19.84 5.24
CA GLY A 241 6.50 18.54 5.73
C GLY A 241 5.52 17.89 4.77
N GLN A 242 4.53 18.67 4.30
CA GLN A 242 3.55 18.21 3.35
C GLN A 242 4.18 17.90 1.98
N LEU A 243 5.05 18.77 1.48
CA LEU A 243 5.76 18.56 0.21
C LEU A 243 6.62 17.29 0.25
N ALA A 244 7.38 17.08 1.31
CA ALA A 244 8.21 15.87 1.48
C ALA A 244 7.34 14.60 1.45
N PHE A 245 6.17 14.61 2.13
CA PHE A 245 5.27 13.47 2.14
C PHE A 245 4.56 13.25 0.80
N ASP A 246 4.20 14.32 0.08
CA ASP A 246 3.62 14.24 -1.26
C ASP A 246 4.61 13.64 -2.26
N LEU A 247 5.84 14.12 -2.27
CA LEU A 247 6.92 13.60 -3.12
C LEU A 247 7.23 12.13 -2.79
N PHE A 248 7.25 11.76 -1.51
CA PHE A 248 7.40 10.37 -1.10
C PHE A 248 6.24 9.49 -1.59
N SER A 249 4.99 9.98 -1.51
CA SER A 249 3.82 9.26 -2.02
C SER A 249 3.89 9.06 -3.53
N LEU A 250 4.35 10.07 -4.26
CA LEU A 250 4.54 10.00 -5.72
C LEU A 250 5.72 9.09 -6.09
N ALA A 251 6.84 9.14 -5.37
CA ALA A 251 7.93 8.18 -5.54
C ALA A 251 7.46 6.73 -5.31
N SER A 252 6.59 6.54 -4.31
CA SER A 252 6.04 5.23 -3.96
C SER A 252 5.08 4.69 -5.02
N ILE A 253 4.25 5.56 -5.61
CA ILE A 253 3.22 5.11 -6.56
C ILE A 253 3.74 4.90 -7.99
N VAL A 254 4.86 5.52 -8.37
CA VAL A 254 5.41 5.43 -9.75
C VAL A 254 5.61 3.99 -10.22
N GLN A 255 5.99 3.08 -9.32
CA GLN A 255 6.17 1.66 -9.62
C GLN A 255 4.88 0.96 -10.11
N ASN A 256 3.72 1.58 -9.88
CA ASN A 256 2.41 1.07 -10.29
C ASN A 256 1.93 1.62 -11.63
N SER A 257 2.64 2.60 -12.20
CA SER A 257 2.30 3.30 -13.44
C SER A 257 2.95 2.66 -14.67
N GLU A 258 2.53 3.06 -15.87
CA GLU A 258 3.14 2.59 -17.12
C GLU A 258 4.51 3.24 -17.38
N ILE A 259 4.72 4.47 -16.86
CA ILE A 259 6.01 5.18 -16.98
C ILE A 259 7.06 4.74 -15.94
N ARG A 260 6.79 3.69 -15.14
CA ARG A 260 7.69 3.16 -14.09
C ARG A 260 9.10 2.82 -14.55
N HIS A 261 9.27 2.53 -15.84
CA HIS A 261 10.58 2.22 -16.41
C HIS A 261 11.31 3.43 -16.98
N SER A 262 10.62 4.58 -17.08
CA SER A 262 11.15 5.82 -17.67
C SER A 262 11.53 6.85 -16.65
N ILE A 263 10.91 6.84 -15.46
CA ILE A 263 11.17 7.82 -14.41
C ILE A 263 11.32 7.16 -13.04
N SER A 264 12.06 7.84 -12.17
CA SER A 264 12.14 7.55 -10.73
C SER A 264 12.20 8.87 -9.96
N LEU A 265 11.58 8.88 -8.77
CA LEU A 265 11.68 9.96 -7.80
C LEU A 265 12.44 9.53 -6.53
N TYR A 266 12.81 8.25 -6.40
CA TYR A 266 13.54 7.79 -5.22
C TYR A 266 14.91 8.42 -5.06
N ASN A 267 15.53 8.81 -6.18
CA ASN A 267 16.86 9.42 -6.21
C ASN A 267 16.94 10.80 -5.54
N ILE A 268 15.81 11.48 -5.32
CA ILE A 268 15.79 12.76 -4.60
C ILE A 268 15.89 12.59 -3.08
N PHE A 269 15.75 11.36 -2.58
CA PHE A 269 15.80 11.04 -1.16
C PHE A 269 17.08 10.30 -0.79
N THR A 270 17.59 10.56 0.38
CA THR A 270 18.55 9.65 1.03
C THR A 270 17.84 8.42 1.58
N SER A 271 18.60 7.34 1.83
CA SER A 271 18.02 6.13 2.44
C SER A 271 17.45 6.38 3.83
N ASP A 272 18.01 7.34 4.56
CA ASP A 272 17.51 7.70 5.90
C ASP A 272 16.17 8.45 5.80
N GLU A 273 16.06 9.40 4.87
CA GLU A 273 14.80 10.11 4.60
C GLU A 273 13.69 9.16 4.16
N LEU A 274 13.98 8.22 3.25
CA LEU A 274 13.03 7.17 2.83
C LEU A 274 12.60 6.31 4.01
N TYR A 275 13.54 5.90 4.85
CA TYR A 275 13.24 5.08 6.02
C TYR A 275 12.33 5.83 7.01
N ARG A 276 12.61 7.12 7.31
CA ARG A 276 11.78 7.92 8.21
C ARG A 276 10.38 8.20 7.66
N LEU A 277 10.25 8.45 6.37
CA LEU A 277 8.96 8.62 5.71
C LEU A 277 8.16 7.30 5.68
N TRP A 278 8.84 6.18 5.46
CA TRP A 278 8.25 4.85 5.61
C TRP A 278 7.79 4.58 7.04
N GLU A 279 8.59 4.88 8.07
CA GLU A 279 8.21 4.72 9.48
C GLU A 279 6.93 5.52 9.80
N ARG A 280 6.86 6.78 9.33
CA ARG A 280 5.64 7.60 9.50
C ARG A 280 4.42 6.96 8.84
N SER A 281 4.57 6.48 7.62
CA SER A 281 3.49 5.78 6.92
C SER A 281 3.09 4.50 7.65
N ASN A 282 4.05 3.70 8.11
CA ASN A 282 3.81 2.48 8.87
C ASN A 282 3.11 2.76 10.22
N ALA A 283 3.55 3.80 10.94
CA ALA A 283 2.92 4.26 12.17
C ALA A 283 1.44 4.68 11.93
N TRP A 284 1.17 5.35 10.81
CA TRP A 284 -0.19 5.72 10.42
C TRP A 284 -1.09 4.48 10.24
N TRP A 285 -0.60 3.44 9.57
CA TRP A 285 -1.33 2.18 9.39
C TRP A 285 -1.54 1.47 10.73
N TYR A 286 -0.50 1.39 11.56
CA TYR A 286 -0.57 0.77 12.88
C TYR A 286 -1.61 1.47 13.77
N LEU A 287 -1.53 2.79 13.88
CA LEU A 287 -2.42 3.58 14.72
C LEU A 287 -3.89 3.49 14.27
N ARG A 288 -4.13 3.36 12.97
CA ARG A 288 -5.50 3.41 12.42
C ARG A 288 -6.14 2.04 12.20
N TYR A 289 -5.37 0.98 11.99
CA TYR A 289 -5.92 -0.31 11.56
C TYR A 289 -5.43 -1.51 12.36
N ALA A 290 -4.46 -1.34 13.25
CA ALA A 290 -3.97 -2.39 14.12
C ALA A 290 -4.45 -2.21 15.58
N SER A 291 -3.77 -2.87 16.50
CA SER A 291 -4.14 -2.89 17.92
C SER A 291 -3.53 -1.76 18.74
N ALA A 292 -3.38 -0.57 18.15
CA ALA A 292 -2.82 0.59 18.85
C ALA A 292 -3.76 1.08 19.97
N PRO A 293 -3.24 1.33 21.19
CA PRO A 293 -4.05 1.83 22.31
C PRO A 293 -4.74 3.16 21.98
N GLN A 294 -4.09 4.05 21.22
CA GLN A 294 -4.60 5.37 20.82
C GLN A 294 -5.90 5.28 20.00
N SER A 295 -6.13 4.18 19.30
CA SER A 295 -7.35 3.90 18.54
C SER A 295 -8.24 2.83 19.19
N GLY A 296 -8.07 2.61 20.50
CA GLY A 296 -8.88 1.69 21.30
C GLY A 296 -8.49 0.21 21.21
N GLY A 297 -7.36 -0.13 20.58
CA GLY A 297 -6.78 -1.48 20.56
C GLY A 297 -7.56 -2.56 19.80
N LYS A 298 -8.66 -2.22 19.13
CA LYS A 298 -9.64 -3.18 18.59
C LYS A 298 -9.95 -2.99 17.10
N GLN A 299 -9.15 -2.21 16.36
CA GLN A 299 -9.43 -1.92 14.95
C GLN A 299 -9.53 -3.17 14.05
N PRO A 300 -8.74 -4.26 14.25
CA PRO A 300 -8.88 -5.47 13.44
C PRO A 300 -10.26 -6.13 13.50
N PHE A 301 -11.02 -5.91 14.59
CA PHE A 301 -12.39 -6.41 14.70
C PHE A 301 -13.37 -5.78 13.70
N SER A 302 -13.00 -4.70 13.01
CA SER A 302 -13.79 -4.17 11.90
C SER A 302 -14.02 -5.19 10.79
N GLN A 303 -13.13 -6.18 10.64
CA GLN A 303 -13.19 -7.21 9.62
C GLN A 303 -13.82 -8.55 10.08
N ARG A 304 -14.43 -8.59 11.27
CA ARG A 304 -15.00 -9.81 11.85
C ARG A 304 -16.09 -10.47 10.98
N ASN A 305 -16.87 -9.68 10.23
CA ASN A 305 -17.93 -10.23 9.38
C ASN A 305 -17.35 -10.93 8.15
N LEU A 306 -16.27 -10.37 7.57
CA LEU A 306 -15.58 -11.03 6.46
C LEU A 306 -14.97 -12.36 6.89
N LEU A 307 -14.29 -12.38 8.05
CA LEU A 307 -13.72 -13.63 8.58
C LEU A 307 -14.82 -14.67 8.81
N ARG A 308 -15.95 -14.27 9.41
CA ARG A 308 -17.09 -15.17 9.61
C ARG A 308 -17.62 -15.70 8.27
N LYS A 309 -17.79 -14.85 7.26
CA LYS A 309 -18.26 -15.26 5.94
C LYS A 309 -17.31 -16.29 5.29
N ILE A 310 -16.00 -16.05 5.34
CA ILE A 310 -14.99 -16.98 4.80
C ILE A 310 -15.07 -18.36 5.49
N ILE A 311 -15.24 -18.40 6.81
CA ILE A 311 -15.37 -19.66 7.57
C ILE A 311 -16.67 -20.36 7.19
N THR A 312 -17.81 -19.65 7.22
CA THR A 312 -19.12 -20.23 6.90
C THR A 312 -19.21 -20.75 5.47
N ASP A 313 -18.52 -20.14 4.53
CA ASP A 313 -18.50 -20.61 3.12
C ASP A 313 -17.62 -21.87 2.94
N ALA A 314 -16.71 -22.13 3.88
CA ALA A 314 -15.83 -23.30 3.85
C ALA A 314 -16.44 -24.54 4.51
N ASP A 315 -17.38 -24.34 5.47
CA ASP A 315 -18.11 -25.43 6.19
C ASP A 315 -19.26 -25.99 5.34
#